data_680b298dc2cc873c4291c62eb2aa35de
#
_entry.id   680b298dc2cc873c4291c62eb2aa35de
#
_cell.length_a   1.000
_cell.length_b   1.000
_cell.length_c   1.000
_cell.angle_alpha   90.00
_cell.angle_beta   90.00
_cell.angle_gamma   90.00
#
_symmetry.space_group_name_H-M   'P 1'
#
loop_
_entity.id
_entity.type
_entity.pdbx_description
1 polymer ?
#
loop_
_entity_poly.entity_id
_entity_poly.type
_entity_poly.pdbx_seq_one_letter_code
_entity_poly.pdbx_strand_id
1 'polypeptide(L)'
;MVKRLLIIDDDPDFVAGIKSILDNAGYAVEVAYDPKAGLQALQSRPYDLLLLDIMMGRGAEGVMIARKLRKDPKLRDMPVLIITGMREQIAFLFPGEPIHPGFVNVDELVEKPVEPNVLLEKVRTLIQLAEERKAAA
;
A
#
# COMPACT_ATOMS: atom_id res chain seq x y z
N MET A 1 -6.61 -18.02 8.81
CA MET A 1 -5.18 -17.71 8.91
C MET A 1 -4.97 -16.21 9.06
N VAL A 2 -3.94 -15.85 9.80
CA VAL A 2 -3.60 -14.43 9.98
C VAL A 2 -3.09 -13.85 8.67
N LYS A 3 -3.66 -12.73 8.26
CA LYS A 3 -3.21 -12.01 7.06
C LYS A 3 -1.99 -11.16 7.38
N ARG A 4 -1.03 -11.17 6.46
CA ARG A 4 0.23 -10.45 6.62
C ARG A 4 0.24 -9.20 5.76
N LEU A 5 0.50 -8.06 6.39
CA LEU A 5 0.53 -6.76 5.73
C LEU A 5 1.93 -6.17 5.81
N LEU A 6 2.32 -5.45 4.77
CA LEU A 6 3.56 -4.67 4.77
C LEU A 6 3.22 -3.20 4.63
N ILE A 7 3.80 -2.36 5.48
CA ILE A 7 3.72 -0.91 5.36
C ILE A 7 5.07 -0.41 4.88
N ILE A 8 5.10 0.36 3.80
CA ILE A 8 6.30 1.06 3.34
C ILE A 8 6.03 2.56 3.44
N ASP A 9 6.64 3.22 4.41
CA ASP A 9 6.43 4.64 4.69
C ASP A 9 7.61 5.13 5.54
N ASP A 10 8.15 6.30 5.23
CA ASP A 10 9.33 6.84 5.91
C ASP A 10 9.02 7.68 7.14
N ASP A 11 7.75 7.82 7.53
CA ASP A 11 7.32 8.56 8.72
C ASP A 11 7.08 7.60 9.89
N PRO A 12 8.01 7.49 10.87
CA PRO A 12 7.86 6.52 11.96
C PRO A 12 6.64 6.75 12.85
N ASP A 13 6.27 8.00 13.08
CA ASP A 13 5.12 8.32 13.94
C ASP A 13 3.81 7.91 13.28
N PHE A 14 3.67 8.22 12.00
CA PHE A 14 2.49 7.80 11.24
C PHE A 14 2.40 6.27 11.19
N VAL A 15 3.51 5.61 10.89
CA VAL A 15 3.57 4.15 10.82
C VAL A 15 3.18 3.50 12.14
N ALA A 16 3.67 4.04 13.26
CA ALA A 16 3.35 3.49 14.58
C ALA A 16 1.83 3.51 14.84
N GLY A 17 1.16 4.59 14.47
CA GLY A 17 -0.29 4.70 14.61
C GLY A 17 -1.05 3.72 13.75
N ILE A 18 -0.69 3.61 12.48
CA ILE A 18 -1.32 2.69 11.52
C ILE A 18 -1.08 1.24 11.94
N LYS A 19 0.15 0.91 12.32
CA LYS A 19 0.49 -0.44 12.76
C LYS A 19 -0.35 -0.85 13.96
N SER A 20 -0.51 0.05 14.94
CA SER A 20 -1.31 -0.21 16.13
C SER A 20 -2.76 -0.55 15.77
N ILE A 21 -3.36 0.23 14.87
CA ILE A 21 -4.73 -0.01 14.40
C ILE A 21 -4.85 -1.40 13.76
N LEU A 22 -3.92 -1.73 12.88
CA LEU A 22 -3.96 -2.99 12.15
C LEU A 22 -3.61 -4.20 13.02
N ASP A 23 -2.63 -4.05 13.93
CA ASP A 23 -2.30 -5.11 14.90
C ASP A 23 -3.52 -5.44 15.77
N ASN A 24 -4.21 -4.41 16.26
CA ASN A 24 -5.40 -4.60 17.09
C ASN A 24 -6.55 -5.26 16.33
N ALA A 25 -6.57 -5.13 15.02
CA ALA A 25 -7.58 -5.79 14.18
C ALA A 25 -7.22 -7.24 13.82
N GLY A 26 -6.07 -7.74 14.28
CA GLY A 26 -5.67 -9.13 14.11
C GLY A 26 -4.74 -9.41 12.93
N TYR A 27 -4.22 -8.38 12.26
CA TYR A 27 -3.25 -8.55 11.18
C TYR A 27 -1.84 -8.71 11.71
N ALA A 28 -0.99 -9.40 10.95
CA ALA A 28 0.44 -9.46 11.21
C ALA A 28 1.11 -8.38 10.36
N VAL A 29 1.60 -7.32 10.99
CA VAL A 29 2.07 -6.13 10.29
C VAL A 29 3.58 -6.02 10.37
N GLU A 30 4.23 -5.87 9.20
CA GLU A 30 5.65 -5.58 9.09
C GLU A 30 5.83 -4.21 8.47
N VAL A 31 6.96 -3.57 8.74
CA VAL A 31 7.22 -2.20 8.33
C VAL A 31 8.58 -2.10 7.65
N ALA A 32 8.64 -1.33 6.57
CA ALA A 32 9.88 -0.88 5.96
C ALA A 32 9.83 0.65 5.85
N TYR A 33 10.91 1.32 6.22
CA TYR A 33 10.94 2.78 6.31
C TYR A 33 11.56 3.46 5.09
N ASP A 34 11.99 2.68 4.11
CA ASP A 34 12.55 3.21 2.86
C ASP A 34 12.26 2.25 1.71
N PRO A 35 12.38 2.73 0.47
CA PRO A 35 12.07 1.91 -0.71
C PRO A 35 12.91 0.65 -0.83
N LYS A 36 14.19 0.73 -0.50
CA LYS A 36 15.10 -0.43 -0.61
C LYS A 36 14.70 -1.54 0.36
N ALA A 37 14.46 -1.19 1.62
CA ALA A 37 14.02 -2.15 2.63
C ALA A 37 12.66 -2.73 2.25
N GLY A 38 11.77 -1.91 1.71
CA GLY A 38 10.46 -2.35 1.24
C GLY A 38 10.54 -3.38 0.12
N LEU A 39 11.37 -3.12 -0.88
CA LEU A 39 11.56 -4.06 -1.99
C LEU A 39 12.20 -5.35 -1.52
N GLN A 40 13.16 -5.29 -0.60
CA GLN A 40 13.76 -6.48 -0.01
C GLN A 40 12.73 -7.33 0.73
N ALA A 41 11.86 -6.70 1.51
CA ALA A 41 10.80 -7.41 2.23
C ALA A 41 9.85 -8.11 1.26
N LEU A 42 9.44 -7.40 0.20
CA LEU A 42 8.54 -7.94 -0.80
C LEU A 42 9.12 -9.15 -1.55
N GLN A 43 10.42 -9.19 -1.72
CA GLN A 43 11.09 -10.34 -2.36
C GLN A 43 11.33 -11.50 -1.38
N SER A 44 11.32 -11.22 -0.07
CA SER A 44 11.71 -12.20 0.95
C SER A 44 10.56 -13.12 1.37
N ARG A 45 9.32 -12.64 1.33
CA ARG A 45 8.16 -13.39 1.79
C ARG A 45 6.87 -12.86 1.17
N PRO A 46 5.79 -13.66 1.14
CA PRO A 46 4.50 -13.21 0.63
C PRO A 46 3.78 -12.31 1.64
N TYR A 47 3.04 -11.34 1.11
CA TYR A 47 2.14 -10.49 1.87
C TYR A 47 0.75 -10.53 1.23
N ASP A 48 -0.27 -10.29 2.04
CA ASP A 48 -1.65 -10.26 1.57
C ASP A 48 -2.08 -8.87 1.10
N LEU A 49 -1.38 -7.83 1.56
CA LEU A 49 -1.63 -6.45 1.14
C LEU A 49 -0.43 -5.57 1.45
N LEU A 50 -0.18 -4.60 0.58
CA LEU A 50 0.83 -3.57 0.77
C LEU A 50 0.15 -2.23 1.01
N LEU A 51 0.55 -1.53 2.09
CA LEU A 51 0.23 -0.13 2.32
C LEU A 51 1.47 0.67 1.95
N LEU A 52 1.35 1.56 0.99
CA LEU A 52 2.50 2.22 0.37
C LEU A 52 2.33 3.73 0.36
N ASP A 53 3.27 4.44 1.01
CA ASP A 53 3.36 5.89 0.89
C ASP A 53 3.95 6.22 -0.48
N ILE A 54 3.24 7.03 -1.25
CA ILE A 54 3.68 7.38 -2.59
C ILE A 54 4.80 8.43 -2.59
N MET A 55 4.82 9.28 -1.55
CA MET A 55 5.77 10.38 -1.43
C MET A 55 6.83 10.08 -0.38
N MET A 56 7.82 9.27 -0.75
CA MET A 56 8.94 8.94 0.12
C MET A 56 10.26 9.48 -0.43
N GLY A 57 11.22 9.63 0.47
CA GLY A 57 12.57 10.04 0.09
C GLY A 57 12.56 11.35 -0.66
N ARG A 58 13.05 11.33 -1.90
CA ARG A 58 13.19 12.54 -2.72
C ARG A 58 12.04 12.70 -3.72
N GLY A 59 10.83 12.31 -3.35
CA GLY A 59 9.66 12.53 -4.18
C GLY A 59 8.88 11.25 -4.49
N ALA A 60 8.80 10.83 -5.75
CA ALA A 60 7.86 9.81 -6.20
C ALA A 60 8.40 8.38 -6.14
N GLU A 61 9.24 8.06 -5.18
CA GLU A 61 9.82 6.70 -5.07
C GLU A 61 8.75 5.63 -4.85
N GLY A 62 7.67 5.96 -4.15
CA GLY A 62 6.55 5.03 -3.98
C GLY A 62 5.87 4.68 -5.30
N VAL A 63 5.78 5.63 -6.23
CA VAL A 63 5.22 5.37 -7.56
C VAL A 63 6.04 4.33 -8.30
N MET A 64 7.36 4.42 -8.20
CA MET A 64 8.25 3.46 -8.86
C MET A 64 8.07 2.06 -8.29
N ILE A 65 7.89 1.95 -6.97
CA ILE A 65 7.60 0.67 -6.32
C ILE A 65 6.31 0.09 -6.88
N ALA A 66 5.23 0.88 -6.91
CA ALA A 66 3.93 0.42 -7.41
C ALA A 66 4.04 -0.10 -8.85
N ARG A 67 4.77 0.60 -9.71
CA ARG A 67 4.97 0.18 -11.09
C ARG A 67 5.78 -1.10 -11.21
N LYS A 68 6.83 -1.24 -10.41
CA LYS A 68 7.64 -2.47 -10.38
C LYS A 68 6.81 -3.68 -9.98
N LEU A 69 5.94 -3.52 -8.99
CA LEU A 69 5.10 -4.62 -8.51
C LEU A 69 4.22 -5.18 -9.61
N ARG A 70 3.63 -4.32 -10.44
CA ARG A 70 2.74 -4.76 -11.50
C ARG A 70 3.46 -5.48 -12.64
N LYS A 71 4.78 -5.33 -12.73
CA LYS A 71 5.62 -6.02 -13.72
C LYS A 71 6.19 -7.34 -13.20
N ASP A 72 6.13 -7.58 -11.90
CA ASP A 72 6.68 -8.79 -11.28
C ASP A 72 5.59 -9.86 -11.20
N PRO A 73 5.75 -11.01 -11.87
CA PRO A 73 4.73 -12.07 -11.86
C PRO A 73 4.36 -12.57 -10.46
N LYS A 74 5.26 -12.47 -9.50
CA LYS A 74 5.00 -12.90 -8.12
C LYS A 74 4.18 -11.90 -7.33
N LEU A 75 4.25 -10.62 -7.69
CA LEU A 75 3.72 -9.52 -6.88
C LEU A 75 2.56 -8.76 -7.54
N ARG A 76 2.37 -8.94 -8.83
CA ARG A 76 1.39 -8.15 -9.60
C ARG A 76 -0.06 -8.31 -9.13
N ASP A 77 -0.38 -9.42 -8.48
CA ASP A 77 -1.76 -9.69 -8.02
C ASP A 77 -1.98 -9.29 -6.56
N MET A 78 -0.93 -8.85 -5.86
CA MET A 78 -1.05 -8.38 -4.49
C MET A 78 -1.78 -7.04 -4.44
N PRO A 79 -2.82 -6.89 -3.60
CA PRO A 79 -3.49 -5.60 -3.49
C PRO A 79 -2.57 -4.54 -2.88
N VAL A 80 -2.66 -3.32 -3.41
CA VAL A 80 -1.87 -2.18 -2.97
C VAL A 80 -2.78 -1.03 -2.60
N LEU A 81 -2.67 -0.55 -1.36
CA LEU A 81 -3.37 0.63 -0.86
C LEU A 81 -2.36 1.76 -0.74
N ILE A 82 -2.51 2.79 -1.54
CA ILE A 82 -1.67 3.98 -1.45
C ILE A 82 -2.14 4.86 -0.30
N ILE A 83 -1.17 5.36 0.47
CA ILE A 83 -1.40 6.35 1.52
C ILE A 83 -0.62 7.59 1.12
N THR A 84 -1.29 8.73 1.04
CA THR A 84 -0.65 9.96 0.58
C THR A 84 -1.00 11.14 1.46
N GLY A 85 -0.07 12.08 1.58
CA GLY A 85 -0.30 13.29 2.34
C GLY A 85 -1.28 14.26 1.69
N MET A 86 -1.24 14.37 0.38
CA MET A 86 -2.12 15.31 -0.35
C MET A 86 -2.43 14.76 -1.73
N ARG A 87 -3.70 14.80 -2.09
CA ARG A 87 -4.17 14.38 -3.41
C ARG A 87 -3.58 15.25 -4.53
N GLU A 88 -3.34 16.52 -4.26
CA GLU A 88 -2.74 17.45 -5.22
C GLU A 88 -1.32 17.05 -5.60
N GLN A 89 -0.58 16.41 -4.70
CA GLN A 89 0.78 15.91 -5.00
C GLN A 89 0.72 14.83 -6.07
N ILE A 90 -0.30 13.98 -6.04
CA ILE A 90 -0.50 12.96 -7.07
C ILE A 90 -0.78 13.62 -8.42
N ALA A 91 -1.62 14.64 -8.44
CA ALA A 91 -1.92 15.38 -9.67
C ALA A 91 -0.67 16.04 -10.27
N PHE A 92 0.24 16.52 -9.43
CA PHE A 92 1.51 17.10 -9.86
C PHE A 92 2.41 16.04 -10.50
N LEU A 93 2.44 14.84 -9.93
CA LEU A 93 3.27 13.74 -10.43
C LEU A 93 2.73 13.13 -11.73
N PHE A 94 1.43 13.25 -11.97
CA PHE A 94 0.76 12.70 -13.15
C PHE A 94 -0.09 13.80 -13.80
N PRO A 95 0.55 14.84 -14.38
CA PRO A 95 -0.19 15.98 -14.93
C PRO A 95 -1.10 15.52 -16.09
N GLY A 96 -2.33 16.00 -16.07
CA GLY A 96 -3.31 15.67 -17.09
C GLY A 96 -4.00 14.34 -16.93
N GLU A 97 -3.66 13.58 -15.91
CA GLU A 97 -4.30 12.29 -15.62
C GLU A 97 -5.31 12.43 -14.48
N PRO A 98 -6.44 11.71 -14.54
CA PRO A 98 -7.34 11.63 -13.39
C PRO A 98 -6.67 11.00 -12.18
N ILE A 99 -6.99 11.48 -10.99
CA ILE A 99 -6.44 10.94 -9.77
C ILE A 99 -7.31 9.77 -9.33
N HIS A 100 -6.92 8.57 -9.74
CA HIS A 100 -7.58 7.35 -9.28
C HIS A 100 -6.59 6.17 -9.34
N PRO A 101 -6.88 5.08 -8.61
CA PRO A 101 -5.94 3.97 -8.47
C PRO A 101 -5.43 3.37 -9.78
N GLY A 102 -6.25 3.32 -10.81
CA GLY A 102 -5.85 2.73 -12.09
C GLY A 102 -4.66 3.41 -12.76
N PHE A 103 -4.47 4.71 -12.54
CA PHE A 103 -3.37 5.46 -13.17
C PHE A 103 -2.03 5.25 -12.48
N VAL A 104 -2.03 4.85 -11.21
CA VAL A 104 -0.80 4.56 -10.47
C VAL A 104 -0.59 3.06 -10.27
N ASN A 105 -1.40 2.24 -10.92
CA ASN A 105 -1.35 0.78 -10.83
C ASN A 105 -1.53 0.25 -9.40
N VAL A 106 -2.47 0.86 -8.68
CA VAL A 106 -2.82 0.45 -7.33
C VAL A 106 -4.33 0.22 -7.24
N ASP A 107 -4.76 -0.45 -6.18
CA ASP A 107 -6.16 -0.86 -6.05
C ASP A 107 -7.01 0.17 -5.34
N GLU A 108 -6.43 0.98 -4.46
CA GLU A 108 -7.16 1.98 -3.69
C GLU A 108 -6.21 3.05 -3.15
N LEU A 109 -6.78 4.16 -2.69
CA LEU A 109 -6.03 5.32 -2.23
C LEU A 109 -6.72 5.91 -1.00
N VAL A 110 -5.93 6.30 0.02
CA VAL A 110 -6.41 7.08 1.16
C VAL A 110 -5.49 8.26 1.41
N GLU A 111 -6.05 9.36 1.95
CA GLU A 111 -5.29 10.55 2.30
C GLU A 111 -5.01 10.59 3.79
N LYS A 112 -3.81 11.11 4.14
CA LYS A 112 -3.49 11.44 5.53
C LYS A 112 -4.20 12.72 5.95
N PRO A 113 -4.68 12.87 7.19
CA PRO A 113 -4.70 11.85 8.23
C PRO A 113 -5.73 10.76 7.94
N VAL A 114 -5.38 9.51 8.27
CA VAL A 114 -6.23 8.36 7.94
C VAL A 114 -7.16 8.07 9.11
N GLU A 115 -8.45 8.01 8.83
CA GLU A 115 -9.45 7.64 9.83
C GLU A 115 -9.42 6.11 10.02
N PRO A 116 -9.33 5.62 11.28
CA PRO A 116 -9.15 4.19 11.54
C PRO A 116 -10.20 3.27 10.91
N ASN A 117 -11.47 3.63 10.98
CA ASN A 117 -12.52 2.78 10.42
C ASN A 117 -12.47 2.73 8.90
N VAL A 118 -12.10 3.83 8.25
CA VAL A 118 -11.93 3.88 6.79
C VAL A 118 -10.77 2.99 6.39
N LEU A 119 -9.65 3.06 7.12
CA LEU A 119 -8.49 2.22 6.86
C LEU A 119 -8.84 0.74 6.96
N LEU A 120 -9.46 0.34 8.06
CA LEU A 120 -9.81 -1.06 8.31
C LEU A 120 -10.78 -1.60 7.26
N GLU A 121 -11.75 -0.80 6.86
CA GLU A 121 -12.71 -1.19 5.82
C GLU A 121 -12.03 -1.40 4.48
N LYS A 122 -11.15 -0.48 4.08
CA LYS A 122 -10.45 -0.59 2.80
C LYS A 122 -9.50 -1.78 2.78
N VAL A 123 -8.77 -2.01 3.87
CA VAL A 123 -7.86 -3.16 3.99
C VAL A 123 -8.65 -4.47 3.87
N ARG A 124 -9.72 -4.60 4.63
CA ARG A 124 -10.55 -5.81 4.60
C ARG A 124 -11.13 -6.05 3.22
N THR A 125 -11.67 -5.01 2.59
CA THR A 125 -12.28 -5.12 1.27
C THR A 125 -11.27 -5.55 0.21
N LEU A 126 -10.08 -4.95 0.22
CA LEU A 126 -9.04 -5.28 -0.76
C LEU A 126 -8.54 -6.71 -0.61
N ILE A 127 -8.35 -7.18 0.62
CA ILE A 127 -7.94 -8.56 0.87
C ILE A 127 -9.03 -9.52 0.39
N GLN A 128 -10.28 -9.24 0.71
CA GLN A 128 -11.40 -10.08 0.29
C GLN A 128 -11.51 -10.15 -1.23
N LEU A 129 -11.41 -9.03 -1.93
CA LEU A 129 -11.44 -9.00 -3.40
C LEU A 129 -10.29 -9.79 -4.02
N ALA A 130 -9.09 -9.72 -3.42
CA ALA A 130 -7.96 -10.49 -3.90
C ALA A 130 -8.18 -11.98 -3.74
N GLU A 131 -8.77 -12.40 -2.62
CA GLU A 131 -9.11 -13.82 -2.39
C GLU A 131 -10.16 -14.32 -3.37
N GLU A 132 -11.17 -13.51 -3.65
CA GLU A 132 -12.22 -13.87 -4.61
C GLU A 132 -11.64 -14.02 -6.02
N ARG A 133 -10.72 -13.16 -6.42
CA ARG A 133 -10.05 -13.26 -7.72
C ARG A 133 -9.22 -14.54 -7.83
N LYS A 134 -8.51 -14.91 -6.77
CA LYS A 134 -7.75 -16.16 -6.73
C LYS A 134 -8.66 -17.38 -6.82
N ALA A 135 -9.80 -17.34 -6.13
CA ALA A 135 -10.76 -18.44 -6.16
C ALA A 135 -11.43 -18.60 -7.52
N ALA A 136 -11.59 -17.49 -8.27
CA ALA A 136 -12.21 -17.50 -9.60
C ALA A 136 -11.24 -17.90 -10.71
N ALA A 137 -9.94 -17.86 -10.45
CA ALA A 137 -8.92 -18.17 -11.46
C ALA A 137 -8.80 -19.66 -11.77
#